data_41c5343210cd510acdadf0e8af96b99c
#
_entry.id   41c5343210cd510acdadf0e8af96b99c
#
_cell.length_a   1.000
_cell.length_b   1.000
_cell.length_c   1.000
_cell.angle_alpha   90.00
_cell.angle_beta   90.00
_cell.angle_gamma   90.00
#
_symmetry.space_group_name_H-M   'P 1'
#
loop_
_entity.id
_entity.type
_entity.pdbx_description
1 polymer ?
#
loop_
_entity_poly.entity_id
_entity_poly.type
_entity_poly.pdbx_seq_one_letter_code
_entity_poly.pdbx_strand_id
1 'polypeptide(L)'
;MKEFFHSVKFKIIVALMAVLLGAMIYSVTTGGYSSGSSYIFETVFEPVRSLSSKISEKVSTSLDMLINAEKYYNENIQLKEQLNSLYNDVIDYDKVLEENRELRVMLGLKEEYSDFEFSPPCTVIARTTNDPYASFTVDKGENDGIKPGDPVVTESGIVGVCYEVSRSTCKVRTLYSPKTAVGVYTVRTKSEGIVEGGYDLAKRGRIRMSYISKESDIAVGDVIVTSVSTNYPAGQFIG
;
A
#
# COMPACT_ATOMS: atom_id res chain seq x y z
N MET A 1 56.76 16.17 2.32
CA MET A 1 56.83 14.71 2.58
C MET A 1 57.80 14.30 3.69
N LYS A 2 58.85 15.04 3.98
CA LYS A 2 59.84 14.69 5.05
C LYS A 2 59.30 14.83 6.47
N GLU A 3 58.35 15.72 6.73
CA GLU A 3 57.80 15.94 8.09
C GLU A 3 56.82 14.85 8.54
N PHE A 4 56.19 14.14 7.60
CA PHE A 4 55.27 13.04 7.92
C PHE A 4 55.99 11.84 8.56
N PHE A 5 57.23 11.56 8.13
CA PHE A 5 58.02 10.46 8.65
C PHE A 5 58.63 10.74 10.04
N HIS A 6 58.68 12.01 10.48
CA HIS A 6 59.19 12.42 11.79
C HIS A 6 58.08 12.57 12.84
N SER A 7 56.84 12.46 12.43
CA SER A 7 55.70 12.56 13.35
C SER A 7 55.72 11.41 14.37
N VAL A 8 55.48 11.76 15.63
CA VAL A 8 55.36 10.77 16.73
C VAL A 8 54.28 9.72 16.40
N LYS A 9 53.22 10.13 15.72
CA LYS A 9 52.13 9.23 15.27
C LYS A 9 52.63 8.19 14.26
N PHE A 10 53.48 8.59 13.32
CA PHE A 10 54.09 7.66 12.35
C PHE A 10 55.05 6.66 13.02
N LYS A 11 55.87 7.10 13.97
CA LYS A 11 56.74 6.23 14.74
C LYS A 11 55.99 5.19 15.56
N ILE A 12 54.84 5.57 16.13
CA ILE A 12 53.95 4.65 16.86
C ILE A 12 53.35 3.59 15.92
N ILE A 13 52.90 3.99 14.73
CA ILE A 13 52.33 3.07 13.73
C ILE A 13 53.40 2.07 13.25
N VAL A 14 54.63 2.55 12.97
CA VAL A 14 55.73 1.68 12.53
C VAL A 14 56.14 0.72 13.65
N ALA A 15 56.22 1.19 14.89
CA ALA A 15 56.53 0.33 16.06
C ALA A 15 55.42 -0.75 16.23
N LEU A 16 54.16 -0.39 16.10
CA LEU A 16 53.03 -1.33 16.20
C LEU A 16 53.08 -2.36 15.07
N MET A 17 53.39 -1.94 13.85
CA MET A 17 53.56 -2.83 12.71
C MET A 17 54.73 -3.79 12.88
N ALA A 18 55.84 -3.32 13.43
CA ALA A 18 57.03 -4.17 13.74
C ALA A 18 56.72 -5.22 14.81
N VAL A 19 55.93 -4.87 15.84
CA VAL A 19 55.47 -5.80 16.87
C VAL A 19 54.53 -6.86 16.28
N LEU A 20 53.60 -6.46 15.39
CA LEU A 20 52.70 -7.40 14.71
C LEU A 20 53.48 -8.37 13.81
N LEU A 21 54.42 -7.87 13.04
CA LEU A 21 55.29 -8.72 12.20
C LEU A 21 56.14 -9.66 13.03
N GLY A 22 56.72 -9.19 14.15
CA GLY A 22 57.45 -10.02 15.10
C GLY A 22 56.61 -11.13 15.71
N ALA A 23 55.36 -10.83 16.08
CA ALA A 23 54.40 -11.82 16.59
C ALA A 23 54.00 -12.84 15.51
N MET A 24 53.86 -12.41 14.27
CA MET A 24 53.56 -13.28 13.14
C MET A 24 54.73 -14.23 12.83
N ILE A 25 55.98 -13.74 12.82
CA ILE A 25 57.18 -14.56 12.61
C ILE A 25 57.34 -15.54 13.78
N TYR A 26 57.13 -15.09 15.01
CA TYR A 26 57.19 -15.95 16.20
C TYR A 26 56.18 -17.07 16.16
N SER A 27 54.93 -16.78 15.72
CA SER A 27 53.85 -17.76 15.54
C SER A 27 54.23 -18.82 14.51
N VAL A 28 54.92 -18.46 13.43
CA VAL A 28 55.35 -19.40 12.36
C VAL A 28 56.53 -20.27 12.80
N THR A 29 57.48 -19.72 13.59
CA THR A 29 58.68 -20.42 13.98
C THR A 29 58.51 -21.37 15.17
N THR A 30 57.52 -21.13 16.04
CA THR A 30 57.26 -21.98 17.23
C THR A 30 56.26 -23.09 16.99
N GLY A 31 55.84 -23.35 15.75
CA GLY A 31 55.14 -24.58 15.36
C GLY A 31 53.82 -24.85 16.06
N GLY A 32 53.00 -23.88 16.24
CA GLY A 32 51.57 -24.07 16.55
C GLY A 32 51.21 -24.27 18.00
N TYR A 33 50.33 -23.44 18.45
CA TYR A 33 49.33 -23.59 19.51
C TYR A 33 49.69 -24.46 20.73
N SER A 34 50.32 -23.88 21.72
CA SER A 34 50.16 -24.31 23.08
C SER A 34 49.01 -23.56 23.72
N SER A 35 48.17 -24.25 24.49
CA SER A 35 46.91 -23.82 25.07
C SER A 35 46.92 -22.59 26.04
N GLY A 36 48.05 -21.91 26.15
CA GLY A 36 48.19 -20.72 26.98
C GLY A 36 48.15 -19.39 26.22
N SER A 37 48.31 -19.41 24.89
CA SER A 37 48.31 -18.20 24.06
C SER A 37 46.90 -17.77 23.58
N SER A 38 45.93 -18.67 23.60
CA SER A 38 44.57 -18.38 23.20
C SER A 38 43.88 -17.33 24.09
N TYR A 39 44.14 -17.38 25.39
CA TYR A 39 43.54 -16.47 26.35
C TYR A 39 43.97 -15.01 26.19
N ILE A 40 45.24 -14.80 25.85
CA ILE A 40 45.77 -13.45 25.60
C ILE A 40 45.25 -12.92 24.24
N PHE A 41 45.18 -13.78 23.24
CA PHE A 41 44.63 -13.42 21.93
C PHE A 41 43.15 -13.08 22.00
N GLU A 42 42.32 -13.86 22.68
CA GLU A 42 40.89 -13.56 22.85
C GLU A 42 40.67 -12.24 23.60
N THR A 43 41.39 -12.02 24.71
CA THR A 43 41.15 -10.82 25.53
C THR A 43 41.58 -9.51 24.85
N VAL A 44 42.62 -9.55 23.99
CA VAL A 44 43.16 -8.37 23.31
C VAL A 44 42.48 -8.12 21.96
N PHE A 45 42.04 -9.17 21.26
CA PHE A 45 41.46 -9.05 19.93
C PHE A 45 39.93 -9.00 19.91
N GLU A 46 39.23 -9.43 20.99
CA GLU A 46 37.78 -9.27 21.07
C GLU A 46 37.32 -7.80 20.92
N PRO A 47 37.89 -6.80 21.60
CA PRO A 47 37.46 -5.41 21.42
C PRO A 47 37.77 -4.87 20.01
N VAL A 48 38.83 -5.36 19.36
CA VAL A 48 39.16 -4.96 17.97
C VAL A 48 38.17 -5.58 16.98
N ARG A 49 37.72 -6.81 17.21
CA ARG A 49 36.72 -7.52 16.40
C ARG A 49 35.35 -6.88 16.54
N SER A 50 34.94 -6.48 17.74
CA SER A 50 33.67 -5.80 18.00
C SER A 50 33.64 -4.36 17.46
N LEU A 51 34.78 -3.68 17.41
CA LEU A 51 34.98 -2.38 16.77
C LEU A 51 34.89 -2.50 15.23
N SER A 52 35.52 -3.53 14.67
CA SER A 52 35.56 -3.80 13.24
C SER A 52 34.11 -4.08 12.69
N SER A 53 33.31 -4.85 13.41
CA SER A 53 31.92 -5.13 12.99
C SER A 53 31.04 -3.88 13.03
N LYS A 54 31.12 -3.07 14.08
CA LYS A 54 30.36 -1.81 14.21
C LYS A 54 30.78 -0.74 13.21
N ILE A 55 32.07 -0.68 12.86
CA ILE A 55 32.59 0.24 11.84
C ILE A 55 32.16 -0.23 10.44
N SER A 56 32.24 -1.54 10.17
CA SER A 56 31.84 -2.12 8.89
C SER A 56 30.35 -1.87 8.60
N GLU A 57 29.48 -2.02 9.60
CA GLU A 57 28.03 -1.78 9.46
C GLU A 57 27.72 -0.31 9.18
N LYS A 58 28.34 0.62 9.90
CA LYS A 58 28.18 2.07 9.65
C LYS A 58 28.78 2.53 8.33
N VAL A 59 29.91 1.98 7.94
CA VAL A 59 30.56 2.31 6.66
C VAL A 59 29.76 1.74 5.49
N SER A 60 29.24 0.52 5.60
CA SER A 60 28.35 -0.07 4.60
C SER A 60 27.09 0.77 4.40
N THR A 61 26.42 1.14 5.49
CA THR A 61 25.21 1.98 5.42
C THR A 61 25.50 3.36 4.80
N SER A 62 26.65 3.95 5.12
CA SER A 62 27.05 5.25 4.56
C SER A 62 27.45 5.16 3.08
N LEU A 63 28.08 4.06 2.67
CA LEU A 63 28.39 3.79 1.27
C LEU A 63 27.13 3.49 0.45
N ASP A 64 26.20 2.72 1.01
CA ASP A 64 24.92 2.46 0.37
C ASP A 64 24.11 3.76 0.20
N MET A 65 24.14 4.67 1.16
CA MET A 65 23.56 6.00 1.03
C MET A 65 24.22 6.82 -0.09
N LEU A 66 25.53 6.79 -0.20
CA LEU A 66 26.26 7.54 -1.24
C LEU A 66 26.05 6.94 -2.64
N ILE A 67 26.07 5.61 -2.76
CA ILE A 67 25.86 4.91 -4.02
C ILE A 67 24.40 5.09 -4.52
N ASN A 68 23.46 5.07 -3.61
CA ASN A 68 22.03 5.19 -3.95
C ASN A 68 21.50 6.63 -3.88
N ALA A 69 22.32 7.61 -3.48
CA ALA A 69 21.89 9.01 -3.33
C ALA A 69 21.31 9.58 -4.63
N GLU A 70 21.92 9.30 -5.77
CA GLU A 70 21.43 9.72 -7.08
C GLU A 70 20.09 9.06 -7.44
N LYS A 71 19.95 7.77 -7.11
CA LYS A 71 18.69 7.04 -7.30
C LYS A 71 17.56 7.64 -6.47
N TYR A 72 17.80 7.85 -5.17
CA TYR A 72 16.80 8.44 -4.27
C TYR A 72 16.50 9.91 -4.64
N TYR A 73 17.48 10.65 -5.13
CA TYR A 73 17.27 12.00 -5.63
C TYR A 73 16.35 12.00 -6.85
N ASN A 74 16.60 11.13 -7.81
CA ASN A 74 15.78 10.99 -9.02
C ASN A 74 14.37 10.48 -8.70
N GLU A 75 14.24 9.50 -7.80
CA GLU A 75 12.94 9.05 -7.29
C GLU A 75 12.16 10.19 -6.62
N ASN A 76 12.85 11.02 -5.82
CA ASN A 76 12.21 12.16 -5.16
C ASN A 76 11.72 13.21 -6.16
N ILE A 77 12.49 13.46 -7.23
CA ILE A 77 12.05 14.33 -8.32
C ILE A 77 10.82 13.77 -9.01
N GLN A 78 10.85 12.48 -9.39
CA GLN A 78 9.72 11.83 -10.04
C GLN A 78 8.46 11.83 -9.16
N LEU A 79 8.60 11.55 -7.87
CA LEU A 79 7.49 11.60 -6.93
C LEU A 79 6.93 13.01 -6.79
N LYS A 80 7.77 14.05 -6.79
CA LYS A 80 7.32 15.44 -6.79
C LYS A 80 6.60 15.83 -8.06
N GLU A 81 7.07 15.38 -9.21
CA GLU A 81 6.41 15.62 -10.49
C GLU A 81 5.05 14.92 -10.56
N GLN A 82 4.96 13.66 -10.11
CA GLN A 82 3.69 12.94 -9.99
C GLN A 82 2.72 13.64 -9.02
N LEU A 83 3.23 14.10 -7.89
CA LEU A 83 2.44 14.82 -6.91
C LEU A 83 1.91 16.13 -7.48
N ASN A 84 2.73 16.89 -8.19
CA ASN A 84 2.32 18.13 -8.87
C ASN A 84 1.28 17.85 -9.97
N SER A 85 1.45 16.76 -10.74
CA SER A 85 0.45 16.35 -11.73
C SER A 85 -0.89 16.03 -11.06
N LEU A 86 -0.88 15.25 -9.99
CA LEU A 86 -2.08 14.94 -9.23
C LEU A 86 -2.76 16.19 -8.64
N TYR A 87 -1.99 17.16 -8.15
CA TYR A 87 -2.55 18.42 -7.68
C TYR A 87 -3.24 19.20 -8.80
N ASN A 88 -2.64 19.23 -9.98
CA ASN A 88 -3.26 19.89 -11.14
C ASN A 88 -4.55 19.17 -11.56
N ASP A 89 -4.54 17.83 -11.57
CA ASP A 89 -5.72 17.02 -11.88
C ASP A 89 -6.87 17.29 -10.88
N VAL A 90 -6.56 17.42 -9.58
CA VAL A 90 -7.54 17.77 -8.54
C VAL A 90 -8.10 19.17 -8.78
N ILE A 91 -7.25 20.17 -9.09
CA ILE A 91 -7.69 21.54 -9.35
C ILE A 91 -8.61 21.60 -10.59
N ASP A 92 -8.25 20.86 -11.64
CA ASP A 92 -9.05 20.81 -12.86
C ASP A 92 -10.37 20.06 -12.62
N TYR A 93 -10.36 19.00 -11.80
CA TYR A 93 -11.57 18.32 -11.37
C TYR A 93 -12.52 19.25 -10.59
N ASP A 94 -11.98 20.01 -9.64
CA ASP A 94 -12.79 20.96 -8.86
C ASP A 94 -13.41 22.04 -9.75
N LYS A 95 -12.67 22.53 -10.76
CA LYS A 95 -13.22 23.48 -11.75
C LYS A 95 -14.37 22.86 -12.56
N VAL A 96 -14.17 21.63 -13.05
CA VAL A 96 -15.21 20.92 -13.81
C VAL A 96 -16.45 20.66 -12.96
N LEU A 97 -16.29 20.36 -11.69
CA LEU A 97 -17.40 20.20 -10.76
C LEU A 97 -18.19 21.51 -10.59
N GLU A 98 -17.47 22.62 -10.39
CA GLU A 98 -18.13 23.92 -10.22
C GLU A 98 -18.83 24.36 -11.50
N GLU A 99 -18.21 24.24 -12.65
CA GLU A 99 -18.84 24.47 -13.95
C GLU A 99 -20.08 23.60 -14.16
N ASN A 100 -20.00 22.31 -13.79
CA ASN A 100 -21.14 21.40 -13.88
C ASN A 100 -22.28 21.84 -12.96
N ARG A 101 -21.95 22.27 -11.75
CA ARG A 101 -22.93 22.82 -10.79
C ARG A 101 -23.59 24.09 -11.31
N GLU A 102 -22.82 25.02 -11.83
CA GLU A 102 -23.35 26.25 -12.42
C GLU A 102 -24.26 25.94 -13.62
N LEU A 103 -23.86 25.04 -14.52
CA LEU A 103 -24.65 24.62 -15.66
C LEU A 103 -25.97 23.97 -15.23
N ARG A 104 -25.96 23.15 -14.18
CA ARG A 104 -27.17 22.53 -13.61
C ARG A 104 -28.13 23.57 -13.04
N VAL A 105 -27.58 24.55 -12.30
CA VAL A 105 -28.38 25.68 -11.78
C VAL A 105 -29.03 26.47 -12.94
N MET A 106 -28.25 26.79 -13.97
CA MET A 106 -28.76 27.50 -15.17
C MET A 106 -29.86 26.72 -15.90
N LEU A 107 -29.75 25.39 -15.94
CA LEU A 107 -30.72 24.50 -16.56
C LEU A 107 -31.91 24.17 -15.66
N GLY A 108 -31.93 24.62 -14.41
CA GLY A 108 -32.95 24.29 -13.43
C GLY A 108 -32.95 22.80 -13.04
N LEU A 109 -31.86 22.08 -13.26
CA LEU A 109 -31.72 20.68 -12.88
C LEU A 109 -31.42 20.59 -11.38
N LYS A 110 -32.26 19.81 -10.65
CA LYS A 110 -31.96 19.47 -9.25
C LYS A 110 -30.60 18.77 -9.13
N GLU A 111 -29.88 19.03 -8.03
CA GLU A 111 -28.75 18.22 -7.65
C GLU A 111 -29.23 16.80 -7.33
N GLU A 112 -29.07 15.91 -8.28
CA GLU A 112 -29.58 14.53 -8.22
C GLU A 112 -28.72 13.62 -7.31
N TYR A 113 -27.64 14.16 -6.74
CA TYR A 113 -26.61 13.40 -6.03
C TYR A 113 -26.41 13.77 -4.57
N SER A 114 -27.23 14.69 -4.01
CA SER A 114 -27.08 15.15 -2.63
C SER A 114 -27.82 14.32 -1.58
N ASP A 115 -28.60 13.30 -1.99
CA ASP A 115 -29.53 12.61 -1.09
C ASP A 115 -28.98 11.34 -0.42
N PHE A 116 -27.70 11.00 -0.61
CA PHE A 116 -27.10 9.88 0.11
C PHE A 116 -26.45 10.36 1.42
N GLU A 117 -27.17 10.15 2.51
CA GLU A 117 -26.61 10.32 3.84
C GLU A 117 -25.84 9.04 4.24
N PHE A 118 -24.55 9.18 4.50
CA PHE A 118 -23.78 8.07 5.04
C PHE A 118 -24.11 7.88 6.51
N SER A 119 -24.42 6.65 6.89
CA SER A 119 -24.52 6.29 8.30
C SER A 119 -23.14 6.37 8.98
N PRO A 120 -23.09 6.51 10.31
CA PRO A 120 -21.85 6.40 11.03
C PRO A 120 -21.10 5.10 10.70
N PRO A 121 -19.75 5.07 10.78
CA PRO A 121 -18.96 3.89 10.49
C PRO A 121 -19.47 2.66 11.22
N CYS A 122 -19.52 1.52 10.53
CA CYS A 122 -19.92 0.24 11.11
C CYS A 122 -18.74 -0.71 11.27
N THR A 123 -18.85 -1.63 12.23
CA THR A 123 -17.84 -2.64 12.51
C THR A 123 -18.34 -4.03 12.12
N VAL A 124 -17.48 -4.83 11.49
CA VAL A 124 -17.79 -6.23 11.20
C VAL A 124 -17.73 -7.04 12.49
N ILE A 125 -18.89 -7.53 12.96
CA ILE A 125 -19.01 -8.29 14.21
C ILE A 125 -19.04 -9.80 14.00
N ALA A 126 -19.40 -10.29 12.82
CA ALA A 126 -19.41 -11.71 12.50
C ALA A 126 -19.17 -11.96 11.01
N ARG A 127 -18.56 -13.11 10.69
CA ARG A 127 -18.41 -13.63 9.33
C ARG A 127 -19.02 -15.01 9.25
N THR A 128 -19.69 -15.30 8.14
CA THR A 128 -20.26 -16.64 7.89
C THR A 128 -19.15 -17.58 7.41
N THR A 129 -18.73 -18.51 8.26
CA THR A 129 -17.51 -19.34 8.07
C THR A 129 -17.58 -20.26 6.83
N ASN A 130 -18.78 -20.69 6.44
CA ASN A 130 -18.96 -21.61 5.31
C ASN A 130 -19.60 -20.96 4.08
N ASP A 131 -19.65 -19.62 4.04
CA ASP A 131 -20.17 -18.90 2.88
C ASP A 131 -19.05 -18.61 1.88
N PRO A 132 -19.11 -19.19 0.66
CA PRO A 132 -18.11 -18.95 -0.36
C PRO A 132 -18.09 -17.50 -0.88
N TYR A 133 -19.11 -16.70 -0.55
CA TYR A 133 -19.26 -15.32 -0.97
C TYR A 133 -18.79 -14.33 0.09
N ALA A 134 -18.25 -14.81 1.21
CA ALA A 134 -17.72 -13.99 2.30
C ALA A 134 -18.72 -12.98 2.87
N SER A 135 -19.99 -13.34 3.01
CA SER A 135 -21.01 -12.52 3.68
C SER A 135 -20.65 -12.30 5.14
N PHE A 136 -21.00 -11.14 5.67
CA PHE A 136 -20.67 -10.72 7.02
C PHE A 136 -21.80 -9.96 7.68
N THR A 137 -21.69 -9.74 8.99
CA THR A 137 -22.66 -8.98 9.80
C THR A 137 -21.96 -7.77 10.39
N VAL A 138 -22.64 -6.63 10.38
CA VAL A 138 -22.17 -5.37 10.95
C VAL A 138 -23.02 -4.95 12.16
N ASP A 139 -22.46 -4.09 13.01
CA ASP A 139 -23.04 -3.56 14.26
C ASP A 139 -24.00 -2.37 14.05
N LYS A 140 -24.57 -2.24 12.87
CA LYS A 140 -25.56 -1.20 12.51
C LYS A 140 -26.83 -1.82 11.97
N GLY A 141 -27.98 -1.26 12.32
CA GLY A 141 -29.29 -1.80 11.97
C GLY A 141 -30.37 -0.75 11.80
N GLU A 142 -31.64 -1.16 11.98
CA GLU A 142 -32.81 -0.28 11.87
C GLU A 142 -32.72 0.96 12.78
N ASN A 143 -32.19 0.82 13.98
CA ASN A 143 -32.00 1.92 14.93
C ASN A 143 -31.06 3.01 14.41
N ASP A 144 -30.17 2.64 13.48
CA ASP A 144 -29.21 3.55 12.84
C ASP A 144 -29.71 4.03 11.47
N GLY A 145 -30.95 3.73 11.10
CA GLY A 145 -31.58 4.12 9.85
C GLY A 145 -31.32 3.19 8.68
N ILE A 146 -30.64 2.06 8.90
CA ILE A 146 -30.29 1.11 7.84
C ILE A 146 -31.51 0.34 7.35
N LYS A 147 -31.64 0.19 6.06
CA LYS A 147 -32.71 -0.54 5.39
C LYS A 147 -32.18 -1.68 4.52
N PRO A 148 -33.00 -2.72 4.28
CA PRO A 148 -32.65 -3.73 3.28
C PRO A 148 -32.49 -3.07 1.90
N GLY A 149 -31.38 -3.39 1.23
CA GLY A 149 -31.00 -2.78 -0.06
C GLY A 149 -29.93 -1.70 0.05
N ASP A 150 -29.66 -1.19 1.26
CA ASP A 150 -28.63 -0.16 1.43
C ASP A 150 -27.23 -0.70 1.09
N PRO A 151 -26.45 0.06 0.32
CA PRO A 151 -25.08 -0.32 -0.03
C PRO A 151 -24.14 -0.17 1.15
N VAL A 152 -23.15 -1.06 1.23
CA VAL A 152 -22.04 -0.98 2.17
C VAL A 152 -20.80 -0.60 1.40
N VAL A 153 -20.20 0.54 1.78
CA VAL A 153 -19.04 1.13 1.11
C VAL A 153 -17.84 1.20 2.05
N THR A 154 -16.66 1.20 1.47
CA THR A 154 -15.38 1.47 2.13
C THR A 154 -14.68 2.60 1.37
N GLU A 155 -13.53 3.04 1.83
CA GLU A 155 -12.66 3.96 1.08
C GLU A 155 -12.24 3.43 -0.30
N SER A 156 -12.25 2.10 -0.46
CA SER A 156 -11.90 1.43 -1.72
C SER A 156 -13.10 1.17 -2.64
N GLY A 157 -14.32 1.56 -2.23
CA GLY A 157 -15.54 1.39 -3.04
C GLY A 157 -16.59 0.52 -2.39
N ILE A 158 -17.55 0.02 -3.21
CA ILE A 158 -18.64 -0.83 -2.75
C ILE A 158 -18.17 -2.24 -2.43
N VAL A 159 -18.57 -2.72 -1.26
CA VAL A 159 -18.29 -4.09 -0.79
C VAL A 159 -19.49 -5.02 -0.99
N GLY A 160 -20.69 -4.50 -0.77
CA GLY A 160 -21.91 -5.31 -0.82
C GLY A 160 -23.16 -4.54 -0.45
N VAL A 161 -24.20 -5.26 -0.09
CA VAL A 161 -25.55 -4.74 0.17
C VAL A 161 -26.13 -5.36 1.44
N CYS A 162 -26.76 -4.55 2.25
CA CYS A 162 -27.57 -4.99 3.39
C CYS A 162 -28.78 -5.79 2.88
N TYR A 163 -28.91 -7.06 3.25
CA TYR A 163 -30.04 -7.89 2.80
C TYR A 163 -30.98 -8.33 3.90
N GLU A 164 -30.50 -8.39 5.13
CA GLU A 164 -31.29 -8.73 6.32
C GLU A 164 -30.91 -7.76 7.42
N VAL A 165 -31.84 -6.91 7.80
CA VAL A 165 -31.63 -5.85 8.79
C VAL A 165 -32.41 -6.20 10.06
N SER A 166 -31.74 -6.17 11.19
CA SER A 166 -32.30 -6.30 12.53
C SER A 166 -32.21 -4.95 13.26
N ARG A 167 -32.73 -4.84 14.46
CA ARG A 167 -32.72 -3.58 15.22
C ARG A 167 -31.36 -2.92 15.36
N SER A 168 -30.28 -3.72 15.61
CA SER A 168 -28.93 -3.24 15.90
C SER A 168 -27.85 -3.86 15.01
N THR A 169 -28.21 -4.70 14.05
CA THR A 169 -27.26 -5.39 13.18
C THR A 169 -27.81 -5.52 11.77
N CYS A 170 -26.93 -5.60 10.81
CA CYS A 170 -27.25 -5.88 9.41
C CYS A 170 -26.37 -6.99 8.86
N LYS A 171 -26.97 -7.94 8.13
CA LYS A 171 -26.24 -8.92 7.34
C LYS A 171 -25.98 -8.35 5.95
N VAL A 172 -24.71 -8.38 5.55
CA VAL A 172 -24.23 -7.86 4.28
C VAL A 172 -23.91 -9.00 3.33
N ARG A 173 -24.50 -8.94 2.15
CA ARG A 173 -24.17 -9.80 1.03
C ARG A 173 -23.16 -9.08 0.15
N THR A 174 -22.02 -9.71 -0.11
CA THR A 174 -20.95 -9.10 -0.89
C THR A 174 -21.23 -9.12 -2.39
N LEU A 175 -20.44 -8.37 -3.15
CA LEU A 175 -20.48 -8.37 -4.62
C LEU A 175 -20.11 -9.73 -5.23
N TYR A 176 -19.49 -10.62 -4.47
CA TYR A 176 -19.19 -11.99 -4.93
C TYR A 176 -20.43 -12.89 -5.04
N SER A 177 -21.52 -12.50 -4.41
CA SER A 177 -22.76 -13.29 -4.45
C SER A 177 -23.48 -13.14 -5.80
N PRO A 178 -23.96 -14.24 -6.41
CA PRO A 178 -24.77 -14.17 -7.62
C PRO A 178 -26.14 -13.51 -7.40
N LYS A 179 -26.52 -13.29 -6.14
CA LYS A 179 -27.75 -12.58 -5.76
C LYS A 179 -27.56 -11.07 -5.64
N THR A 180 -26.35 -10.57 -5.87
CA THR A 180 -26.02 -9.15 -5.85
C THR A 180 -25.74 -8.73 -7.28
N ALA A 181 -26.60 -7.89 -7.85
CA ALA A 181 -26.41 -7.31 -9.16
C ALA A 181 -26.35 -5.80 -9.03
N VAL A 182 -25.28 -5.19 -9.56
CA VAL A 182 -25.05 -3.75 -9.48
C VAL A 182 -24.87 -3.19 -10.87
N GLY A 183 -25.66 -2.19 -11.25
CA GLY A 183 -25.49 -1.45 -12.49
C GLY A 183 -24.22 -0.60 -12.43
N VAL A 184 -23.42 -0.67 -13.46
CA VAL A 184 -22.12 -0.04 -13.54
C VAL A 184 -21.85 0.57 -14.90
N TYR A 185 -20.84 1.44 -14.95
CA TYR A 185 -20.28 1.88 -16.21
C TYR A 185 -18.75 2.02 -16.10
N THR A 186 -18.09 1.95 -17.25
CA THR A 186 -16.65 2.24 -17.34
C THR A 186 -16.42 3.74 -17.42
N VAL A 187 -15.45 4.27 -16.67
CA VAL A 187 -15.19 5.72 -16.62
C VAL A 187 -14.76 6.24 -17.98
N ARG A 188 -13.88 5.50 -18.68
CA ARG A 188 -13.27 5.91 -19.96
C ARG A 188 -14.27 5.90 -21.12
N THR A 189 -14.97 4.78 -21.31
CA THR A 189 -15.81 4.56 -22.50
C THR A 189 -17.30 4.82 -22.26
N LYS A 190 -17.69 5.06 -20.97
CA LYS A 190 -19.09 5.17 -20.54
C LYS A 190 -19.96 3.97 -20.92
N SER A 191 -19.30 2.83 -21.15
CA SER A 191 -20.00 1.59 -21.47
C SER A 191 -20.68 1.05 -20.23
N GLU A 192 -22.00 0.88 -20.32
CA GLU A 192 -22.83 0.38 -19.23
C GLU A 192 -22.85 -1.14 -19.18
N GLY A 193 -23.12 -1.69 -17.99
CA GLY A 193 -23.26 -3.11 -17.76
C GLY A 193 -23.75 -3.42 -16.36
N ILE A 194 -23.81 -4.70 -16.02
CA ILE A 194 -24.19 -5.18 -14.70
C ILE A 194 -23.07 -6.02 -14.15
N VAL A 195 -22.64 -5.73 -12.94
CA VAL A 195 -21.68 -6.55 -12.20
C VAL A 195 -22.42 -7.61 -11.41
N GLU A 196 -21.97 -8.85 -11.58
CA GLU A 196 -22.50 -10.04 -10.91
C GLU A 196 -21.38 -10.88 -10.34
N GLY A 197 -21.63 -11.46 -9.17
CA GLY A 197 -20.78 -12.46 -8.55
C GLY A 197 -21.06 -13.87 -9.05
N GLY A 198 -20.26 -14.84 -8.58
CA GLY A 198 -20.44 -16.25 -8.86
C GLY A 198 -19.46 -17.10 -8.07
N TYR A 199 -19.79 -18.37 -7.87
CA TYR A 199 -18.99 -19.29 -7.02
C TYR A 199 -17.53 -19.39 -7.47
N ASP A 200 -17.29 -19.64 -8.76
CA ASP A 200 -15.92 -19.77 -9.29
C ASP A 200 -15.18 -18.42 -9.35
N LEU A 201 -15.92 -17.35 -9.51
CA LEU A 201 -15.39 -15.99 -9.50
C LEU A 201 -14.98 -15.59 -8.08
N ALA A 202 -15.83 -15.84 -7.09
CA ALA A 202 -15.58 -15.56 -5.68
C ALA A 202 -14.31 -16.24 -5.16
N LYS A 203 -14.09 -17.52 -5.53
CA LYS A 203 -12.85 -18.26 -5.20
C LYS A 203 -11.57 -17.59 -5.71
N ARG A 204 -11.68 -16.82 -6.80
CA ARG A 204 -10.57 -16.11 -7.44
C ARG A 204 -10.51 -14.63 -7.06
N GLY A 205 -11.39 -14.18 -6.15
CA GLY A 205 -11.52 -12.78 -5.80
C GLY A 205 -11.95 -11.90 -6.97
N ARG A 206 -12.80 -12.39 -7.86
CA ARG A 206 -13.23 -11.71 -9.08
C ARG A 206 -14.75 -11.60 -9.14
N ILE A 207 -15.21 -10.60 -9.86
CA ILE A 207 -16.60 -10.39 -10.27
C ILE A 207 -16.65 -10.27 -11.79
N ARG A 208 -17.83 -10.38 -12.37
CA ARG A 208 -18.03 -10.31 -13.83
C ARG A 208 -18.91 -9.13 -14.16
N MET A 209 -18.52 -8.35 -15.12
CA MET A 209 -19.38 -7.38 -15.78
C MET A 209 -20.04 -8.06 -16.99
N SER A 210 -21.38 -8.03 -17.03
CA SER A 210 -22.23 -8.64 -18.06
C SER A 210 -23.11 -7.56 -18.70
N TYR A 211 -23.83 -7.92 -19.77
CA TYR A 211 -24.75 -7.03 -20.50
C TYR A 211 -24.07 -5.80 -21.11
N ILE A 212 -22.83 -5.97 -21.53
CA ILE A 212 -22.05 -4.94 -22.20
C ILE A 212 -22.44 -4.91 -23.69
N SER A 213 -22.55 -3.71 -24.27
CA SER A 213 -22.76 -3.59 -25.72
C SER A 213 -21.59 -4.22 -26.49
N LYS A 214 -21.88 -4.87 -27.63
CA LYS A 214 -20.84 -5.44 -28.50
C LYS A 214 -19.92 -4.37 -29.12
N GLU A 215 -20.36 -3.14 -29.16
CA GLU A 215 -19.62 -2.00 -29.70
C GLU A 215 -18.74 -1.32 -28.64
N SER A 216 -18.78 -1.82 -27.39
CA SER A 216 -18.01 -1.24 -26.30
C SER A 216 -16.52 -1.57 -26.43
N ASP A 217 -15.70 -0.54 -26.35
CA ASP A 217 -14.23 -0.64 -26.37
C ASP A 217 -13.70 -0.68 -24.93
N ILE A 218 -13.98 -1.79 -24.21
CA ILE A 218 -13.51 -2.00 -22.84
C ILE A 218 -12.16 -2.69 -22.88
N ALA A 219 -11.19 -2.12 -22.15
CA ALA A 219 -9.82 -2.62 -22.07
C ALA A 219 -9.43 -2.99 -20.64
N VAL A 220 -8.38 -3.78 -20.51
CA VAL A 220 -7.76 -4.07 -19.21
C VAL A 220 -7.17 -2.78 -18.63
N GLY A 221 -7.53 -2.47 -17.40
CA GLY A 221 -7.16 -1.24 -16.71
C GLY A 221 -8.26 -0.17 -16.70
N ASP A 222 -9.39 -0.42 -17.39
CA ASP A 222 -10.54 0.49 -17.28
C ASP A 222 -11.14 0.44 -15.87
N VAL A 223 -11.41 1.60 -15.32
CA VAL A 223 -12.06 1.76 -14.02
C VAL A 223 -13.55 1.59 -14.16
N ILE A 224 -14.14 0.75 -13.29
CA ILE A 224 -15.58 0.47 -13.25
C ILE A 224 -16.17 1.13 -12.00
N VAL A 225 -17.24 1.88 -12.19
CA VAL A 225 -17.96 2.58 -11.13
C VAL A 225 -19.46 2.31 -11.22
N THR A 226 -20.17 2.54 -10.12
CA THR A 226 -21.64 2.39 -10.07
C THR A 226 -22.35 3.38 -10.95
N SER A 227 -23.43 2.92 -11.58
CA SER A 227 -24.34 3.74 -12.40
C SER A 227 -25.47 4.35 -11.55
N VAL A 228 -25.97 5.49 -11.98
CA VAL A 228 -27.14 6.19 -11.41
C VAL A 228 -28.43 5.38 -11.50
N SER A 229 -28.50 4.43 -12.44
CA SER A 229 -29.70 3.62 -12.69
C SER A 229 -30.00 2.57 -11.61
N THR A 230 -29.22 2.54 -10.53
CA THR A 230 -29.36 1.61 -9.41
C THR A 230 -29.63 2.36 -8.10
N ASN A 231 -30.13 1.65 -7.10
CA ASN A 231 -30.31 2.18 -5.72
C ASN A 231 -28.97 2.40 -4.99
N TYR A 232 -27.89 2.58 -5.72
CA TYR A 232 -26.55 2.78 -5.17
C TYR A 232 -26.05 4.19 -5.46
N PRO A 233 -25.23 4.76 -4.57
CA PRO A 233 -24.55 6.01 -4.88
C PRO A 233 -23.77 5.86 -6.19
N ALA A 234 -23.99 6.80 -7.10
CA ALA A 234 -23.27 6.78 -8.37
C ALA A 234 -21.79 7.11 -8.21
N GLY A 235 -20.97 6.57 -9.11
CA GLY A 235 -19.53 6.86 -9.12
C GLY A 235 -18.71 6.14 -8.06
N GLN A 236 -19.29 5.18 -7.32
CA GLN A 236 -18.52 4.38 -6.37
C GLN A 236 -17.70 3.33 -7.11
N PHE A 237 -16.43 3.23 -6.74
CA PHE A 237 -15.49 2.28 -7.32
C PHE A 237 -15.91 0.83 -7.06
N ILE A 238 -15.73 -0.03 -8.06
CA ILE A 238 -16.01 -1.48 -7.98
C ILE A 238 -14.77 -2.30 -8.40
N GLY A 239 -14.02 -1.84 -9.37
CA GLY A 239 -12.85 -2.55 -9.90
C GLY A 239 -12.09 -1.74 -10.96
#